data_73dd07080fa4395bd56b21de59cebe88
#
_entry.id   73dd07080fa4395bd56b21de59cebe88
#
_cell.length_a   1.000
_cell.length_b   1.000
_cell.length_c   1.000
_cell.angle_alpha   90.00
_cell.angle_beta   90.00
_cell.angle_gamma   90.00
#
_symmetry.space_group_name_H-M   'P 1'
#
loop_
_entity.id
_entity.type
_entity.pdbx_description
1 polymer ?
#
loop_
_entity_poly.entity_id
_entity_poly.type
_entity_poly.pdbx_seq_one_letter_code
_entity_poly.pdbx_strand_id
1 'polypeptide(L)'
;MVMPRQGDVYWVRFGRATDSGPAGKRPAVVIQNDLLNRSNIRTTVVILLTSNLKLSAVPGNVSLSKGAANLSKSSVAVVSQMATVDKGRLLEKIGTLNRQAAGEIVKGCRDVISLVEG
;
A
#
# COMPACT_ATOMS: atom_id res chain seq x y z
N MET A 1 -13.03 3.52 14.37
CA MET A 1 -12.52 2.75 13.22
C MET A 1 -11.93 3.71 12.20
N VAL A 2 -10.80 3.37 11.64
CA VAL A 2 -10.16 4.17 10.60
C VAL A 2 -10.97 4.10 9.32
N MET A 3 -11.13 5.24 8.63
CA MET A 3 -11.78 5.30 7.33
C MET A 3 -10.68 5.56 6.29
N PRO A 4 -10.12 4.50 5.68
CA PRO A 4 -9.04 4.67 4.70
C PRO A 4 -9.56 5.26 3.40
N ARG A 5 -8.68 5.96 2.70
CA ARG A 5 -8.93 6.49 1.37
C ARG A 5 -7.84 6.00 0.42
N GLN A 6 -8.21 5.78 -0.83
CA GLN A 6 -7.24 5.37 -1.84
C GLN A 6 -6.08 6.38 -1.91
N GLY A 7 -4.86 5.88 -1.84
CA GLY A 7 -3.66 6.70 -1.81
C GLY A 7 -3.12 7.00 -0.42
N ASP A 8 -3.88 6.72 0.62
CA ASP A 8 -3.40 6.86 1.99
C ASP A 8 -2.30 5.83 2.28
N VAL A 9 -1.28 6.24 3.01
CA VAL A 9 -0.20 5.37 3.47
C VAL A 9 -0.32 5.19 4.97
N TYR A 10 -0.36 3.94 5.39
CA TYR A 10 -0.49 3.56 6.80
C TYR A 10 0.63 2.62 7.23
N TRP A 11 0.94 2.66 8.52
CA TRP A 11 1.55 1.50 9.15
C TRP A 11 0.47 0.44 9.28
N VAL A 12 0.76 -0.76 8.81
CA VAL A 12 -0.19 -1.87 8.79
C VAL A 12 0.38 -3.03 9.57
N ARG A 13 -0.44 -3.62 10.44
CA ARG A 13 -0.05 -4.80 11.18
C ARG A 13 -0.32 -6.04 10.33
N PHE A 14 0.75 -6.69 9.92
CA PHE A 14 0.69 -8.02 9.29
C PHE A 14 1.07 -9.05 10.35
N GLY A 15 0.58 -10.24 10.24
CA GLY A 15 0.86 -11.28 11.20
C GLY A 15 -0.17 -11.32 12.33
N ARG A 16 0.18 -11.99 13.42
CA ARG A 16 -0.74 -12.21 14.54
C ARG A 16 -0.93 -10.96 15.37
N ALA A 17 -2.13 -10.84 15.95
CA ALA A 17 -2.44 -9.69 16.82
C ALA A 17 -1.51 -9.62 18.04
N THR A 18 -0.92 -10.76 18.44
CA THR A 18 0.02 -10.83 19.56
C THR A 18 1.45 -10.48 19.18
N ASP A 19 1.73 -10.37 17.88
CA ASP A 19 3.08 -10.01 17.46
C ASP A 19 3.34 -8.55 17.80
N SER A 20 4.27 -8.32 18.69
CA SER A 20 4.70 -6.99 19.08
C SER A 20 6.12 -6.80 18.56
N GLY A 21 6.32 -5.79 17.74
CA GLY A 21 7.65 -5.49 17.24
C GLY A 21 7.62 -5.02 15.80
N PRO A 22 8.74 -4.47 15.32
CA PRO A 22 8.80 -3.85 14.00
C PRO A 22 8.55 -4.82 12.84
N ALA A 23 8.84 -6.11 13.04
CA ALA A 23 8.71 -7.11 11.98
C ALA A 23 7.24 -7.36 11.58
N GLY A 24 6.29 -7.14 12.52
CA GLY A 24 4.87 -7.32 12.24
C GLY A 24 4.18 -6.07 11.71
N LYS A 25 4.91 -4.97 11.57
CA LYS A 25 4.36 -3.67 11.21
C LYS A 25 5.12 -3.13 10.01
N ARG A 26 4.40 -2.85 8.91
CA ARG A 26 5.03 -2.43 7.66
C ARG A 26 4.22 -1.29 7.04
N PRO A 27 4.89 -0.38 6.32
CA PRO A 27 4.16 0.65 5.60
C PRO A 27 3.51 0.07 4.36
N ALA A 28 2.30 0.54 4.07
CA ALA A 28 1.56 0.12 2.90
C ALA A 28 0.65 1.24 2.42
N VAL A 29 0.37 1.25 1.13
CA VAL A 29 -0.53 2.22 0.53
C VAL A 29 -1.87 1.56 0.23
N VAL A 30 -2.95 2.24 0.57
CA VAL A 30 -4.31 1.80 0.27
C VAL A 30 -4.57 2.00 -1.22
N ILE A 31 -4.93 0.93 -1.92
CA ILE A 31 -5.25 0.99 -3.35
C ILE A 31 -6.73 0.73 -3.63
N GLN A 32 -7.47 0.19 -2.67
CA GLN A 32 -8.89 -0.02 -2.84
C GLN A 32 -9.60 1.32 -3.08
N ASN A 33 -10.51 1.34 -4.06
CA ASN A 33 -11.21 2.58 -4.39
C ASN A 33 -12.10 3.06 -3.24
N ASP A 34 -12.42 4.35 -3.24
CA ASP A 34 -13.14 4.96 -2.14
C ASP A 34 -14.61 4.57 -2.08
N LEU A 35 -15.18 4.14 -3.19
CA LEU A 35 -16.55 3.65 -3.18
C LEU A 35 -16.67 2.42 -2.26
N LEU A 36 -15.72 1.49 -2.40
CA LEU A 36 -15.64 0.32 -1.52
C LEU A 36 -15.21 0.72 -0.10
N ASN A 37 -14.24 1.62 0.02
CA ASN A 37 -13.76 2.03 1.33
C ASN A 37 -14.85 2.68 2.18
N ARG A 38 -15.77 3.41 1.56
CA ARG A 38 -16.89 4.05 2.26
C ARG A 38 -18.06 3.10 2.54
N SER A 39 -18.06 1.94 1.92
CA SER A 39 -19.09 0.94 2.20
C SER A 39 -18.87 0.30 3.57
N ASN A 40 -19.80 -0.56 3.99
CA ASN A 40 -19.67 -1.27 5.27
C ASN A 40 -18.69 -2.44 5.23
N ILE A 41 -17.96 -2.62 4.12
CA ILE A 41 -16.95 -3.67 4.04
C ILE A 41 -15.86 -3.44 5.09
N ARG A 42 -15.47 -4.51 5.79
CA ARG A 42 -14.50 -4.41 6.89
C ARG A 42 -13.07 -4.42 6.44
N THR A 43 -12.84 -4.69 5.15
CA THR A 43 -11.50 -4.89 4.61
C THR A 43 -11.15 -3.79 3.62
N THR A 44 -9.85 -3.61 3.40
CA THR A 44 -9.33 -2.80 2.31
C THR A 44 -8.15 -3.52 1.67
N VAL A 45 -7.77 -3.11 0.47
CA VAL A 45 -6.64 -3.68 -0.26
C VAL A 45 -5.48 -2.70 -0.22
N VAL A 46 -4.31 -3.22 0.14
CA VAL A 46 -3.10 -2.40 0.27
C VAL A 46 -1.97 -3.01 -0.55
N ILE A 47 -0.97 -2.19 -0.87
CA ILE A 47 0.29 -2.58 -1.49
C ILE A 47 1.40 -2.31 -0.51
N LEU A 48 2.28 -3.29 -0.29
CA LEU A 48 3.43 -3.13 0.60
C LEU A 48 4.45 -2.17 0.01
N LEU A 49 5.03 -1.36 0.87
CA LEU A 49 6.16 -0.50 0.56
C LEU A 49 7.43 -1.12 1.17
N THR A 50 8.53 -1.01 0.46
CA THR A 50 9.83 -1.49 0.94
C THR A 50 10.89 -0.41 0.77
N SER A 51 11.88 -0.41 1.66
CA SER A 51 13.05 0.46 1.51
C SER A 51 14.15 -0.20 0.66
N ASN A 52 13.92 -1.42 0.17
CA ASN A 52 14.86 -2.08 -0.74
C ASN A 52 14.71 -1.48 -2.14
N LEU A 53 15.53 -0.49 -2.46
CA LEU A 53 15.44 0.27 -3.70
C LEU A 53 15.77 -0.55 -4.95
N LYS A 54 16.40 -1.71 -4.80
CA LYS A 54 16.67 -2.61 -5.93
C LYS A 54 15.40 -3.11 -6.58
N LEU A 55 14.31 -3.17 -5.82
CA LEU A 55 13.02 -3.61 -6.35
C LEU A 55 12.38 -2.61 -7.30
N SER A 56 12.95 -1.40 -7.43
CA SER A 56 12.46 -0.43 -8.43
C SER A 56 12.65 -0.94 -9.87
N ALA A 57 13.56 -1.88 -10.08
CA ALA A 57 13.81 -2.47 -11.42
C ALA A 57 12.71 -3.47 -11.83
N VAL A 58 11.89 -3.93 -10.90
CA VAL A 58 10.82 -4.88 -11.22
C VAL A 58 9.70 -4.14 -11.96
N PRO A 59 9.26 -4.65 -13.13
CA PRO A 59 8.22 -3.97 -13.90
C PRO A 59 6.95 -3.70 -13.10
N GLY A 60 6.42 -2.49 -13.24
CA GLY A 60 5.20 -2.08 -12.55
C GLY A 60 5.43 -1.49 -11.17
N ASN A 61 6.55 -1.76 -10.53
CA ASN A 61 6.86 -1.19 -9.24
C ASN A 61 7.11 0.33 -9.36
N VAL A 62 6.72 1.07 -8.33
CA VAL A 62 6.76 2.54 -8.35
C VAL A 62 7.69 3.05 -7.26
N SER A 63 8.67 3.85 -7.66
CA SER A 63 9.59 4.49 -6.71
C SER A 63 8.94 5.71 -6.09
N LEU A 64 9.09 5.83 -4.77
CA LEU A 64 8.59 6.95 -3.99
C LEU A 64 9.77 7.60 -3.28
N SER A 65 9.96 8.89 -3.53
CA SER A 65 11.05 9.64 -2.91
C SER A 65 10.81 9.83 -1.41
N LYS A 66 11.88 9.94 -0.65
CA LYS A 66 11.79 10.38 0.74
C LYS A 66 10.95 11.65 0.82
N GLY A 67 10.01 11.68 1.73
CA GLY A 67 9.08 12.81 1.90
C GLY A 67 7.76 12.64 1.18
N ALA A 68 7.68 11.81 0.13
CA ALA A 68 6.40 11.50 -0.50
C ALA A 68 5.49 10.86 0.55
N ALA A 69 4.26 11.37 0.68
CA ALA A 69 3.31 10.93 1.70
C ALA A 69 3.94 10.87 3.11
N ASN A 70 4.85 11.79 3.42
CA ASN A 70 5.58 11.85 4.69
C ASN A 70 6.46 10.63 4.98
N LEU A 71 6.81 9.85 3.97
CA LEU A 71 7.72 8.71 4.16
C LEU A 71 9.09 9.20 4.63
N SER A 72 9.62 8.55 5.66
CA SER A 72 10.93 8.91 6.22
C SER A 72 12.10 8.41 5.39
N LYS A 73 11.84 7.51 4.45
CA LYS A 73 12.85 6.91 3.56
C LYS A 73 12.30 6.81 2.15
N SER A 74 13.19 6.90 1.16
CA SER A 74 12.85 6.51 -0.21
C SER A 74 12.38 5.06 -0.20
N SER A 75 11.32 4.78 -0.93
CA SER A 75 10.63 3.49 -0.87
C SER A 75 10.21 3.05 -2.26
N VAL A 76 9.84 1.79 -2.38
CA VAL A 76 9.28 1.22 -3.61
C VAL A 76 7.94 0.57 -3.26
N ALA A 77 6.91 0.91 -4.01
CA ALA A 77 5.63 0.23 -3.94
C ALA A 77 5.71 -1.04 -4.78
N VAL A 78 5.54 -2.18 -4.13
CA VAL A 78 5.68 -3.50 -4.78
C VAL A 78 4.30 -3.97 -5.20
N VAL A 79 3.94 -3.71 -6.44
CA VAL A 79 2.57 -3.89 -6.92
C VAL A 79 2.10 -5.34 -6.91
N SER A 80 3.02 -6.31 -6.98
CA SER A 80 2.67 -7.72 -6.86
C SER A 80 2.38 -8.15 -5.42
N GLN A 81 2.71 -7.33 -4.43
CA GLN A 81 2.45 -7.63 -3.03
C GLN A 81 1.17 -6.94 -2.55
N MET A 82 0.08 -7.28 -3.23
CA MET A 82 -1.25 -6.87 -2.80
C MET A 82 -1.70 -7.72 -1.61
N ALA A 83 -2.30 -7.05 -0.64
CA ALA A 83 -2.84 -7.76 0.52
C ALA A 83 -4.20 -7.17 0.87
N THR A 84 -5.16 -8.05 1.15
CA THR A 84 -6.43 -7.65 1.72
C THR A 84 -6.30 -7.72 3.24
N VAL A 85 -6.57 -6.60 3.90
CA VAL A 85 -6.44 -6.52 5.35
C VAL A 85 -7.71 -5.98 5.96
N ASP A 86 -8.01 -6.41 7.19
CA ASP A 86 -9.07 -5.81 7.98
C ASP A 86 -8.71 -4.35 8.27
N LYS A 87 -9.68 -3.45 8.19
CA LYS A 87 -9.45 -2.02 8.48
C LYS A 87 -8.87 -1.80 9.88
N GLY A 88 -9.15 -2.72 10.80
CA GLY A 88 -8.56 -2.68 12.15
C GLY A 88 -7.05 -2.94 12.17
N ARG A 89 -6.48 -3.44 11.08
CA ARG A 89 -5.04 -3.63 10.94
C ARG A 89 -4.32 -2.35 10.55
N LEU A 90 -5.05 -1.33 10.12
CA LEU A 90 -4.47 -0.02 9.79
C LEU A 90 -4.18 0.71 11.11
N LEU A 91 -2.92 1.03 11.33
CA LEU A 91 -2.47 1.68 12.55
C LEU A 91 -2.38 3.19 12.31
N GLU A 92 -1.20 3.79 12.45
CA GLU A 92 -1.03 5.21 12.25
C GLU A 92 -0.96 5.53 10.75
N LYS A 93 -1.68 6.57 10.34
CA LYS A 93 -1.57 7.11 9.00
C LYS A 93 -0.24 7.88 8.89
N ILE A 94 0.56 7.53 7.89
CA ILE A 94 1.81 8.21 7.61
C ILE A 94 1.56 9.46 6.79
N GLY A 95 0.75 9.33 5.73
CA GLY A 95 0.43 10.44 4.84
C GLY A 95 -0.46 10.01 3.69
N THR A 96 -0.52 10.82 2.65
CA THR A 96 -1.31 10.53 1.46
C THR A 96 -0.47 10.85 0.23
N LEU A 97 -0.42 9.91 -0.72
CA LEU A 97 0.25 10.11 -1.99
C LEU A 97 -0.53 11.10 -2.85
N ASN A 98 0.19 11.85 -3.69
CA ASN A 98 -0.47 12.68 -4.68
C ASN A 98 -1.16 11.79 -5.73
N ARG A 99 -2.03 12.41 -6.52
CA ARG A 99 -2.85 11.69 -7.49
C ARG A 99 -2.01 10.97 -8.54
N GLN A 100 -0.91 11.56 -8.98
CA GLN A 100 -0.04 10.95 -9.98
C GLN A 100 0.59 9.67 -9.46
N ALA A 101 1.19 9.72 -8.28
CA ALA A 101 1.85 8.54 -7.69
C ALA A 101 0.84 7.43 -7.41
N ALA A 102 -0.32 7.77 -6.85
CA ALA A 102 -1.37 6.81 -6.60
C ALA A 102 -1.85 6.16 -7.91
N GLY A 103 -1.99 6.95 -8.97
CA GLY A 103 -2.40 6.46 -10.29
C GLY A 103 -1.40 5.50 -10.89
N GLU A 104 -0.11 5.77 -10.75
CA GLU A 104 0.94 4.87 -11.24
C GLU A 104 0.90 3.53 -10.52
N ILE A 105 0.66 3.53 -9.20
CA ILE A 105 0.57 2.30 -8.42
C ILE A 105 -0.66 1.50 -8.85
N VAL A 106 -1.81 2.16 -9.00
CA VAL A 106 -3.04 1.48 -9.45
C VAL A 106 -2.84 0.87 -10.83
N LYS A 107 -2.18 1.60 -11.74
CA LYS A 107 -1.85 1.06 -13.06
C LYS A 107 -0.98 -0.18 -12.96
N GLY A 108 0.05 -0.15 -12.12
CA GLY A 108 0.90 -1.31 -11.90
C GLY A 108 0.12 -2.50 -11.37
N CYS A 109 -0.83 -2.26 -10.46
CA CYS A 109 -1.70 -3.31 -9.93
C CYS A 109 -2.59 -3.91 -11.01
N ARG A 110 -3.14 -3.08 -11.90
CA ARG A 110 -3.93 -3.57 -13.04
C ARG A 110 -3.09 -4.46 -13.94
N ASP A 111 -1.84 -4.09 -14.17
CA ASP A 111 -0.93 -4.89 -15.00
C ASP A 111 -0.66 -6.25 -14.36
N VAL A 112 -0.58 -6.32 -13.03
CA VAL A 112 -0.36 -7.58 -12.32
C VAL A 112 -1.51 -8.57 -12.54
N ILE A 113 -2.74 -8.08 -12.58
CA ILE A 113 -3.92 -8.93 -12.69
C ILE A 113 -4.51 -9.00 -14.09
N SER A 114 -3.89 -8.34 -15.06
CA SER A 114 -4.37 -8.40 -16.44
C SER A 114 -4.04 -9.73 -17.08
N LEU A 115 -4.89 -10.16 -18.01
CA LEU A 115 -4.61 -11.34 -18.81
C LEU A 115 -3.60 -10.96 -19.86
N VAL A 116 -2.42 -11.57 -19.80
CA VAL A 116 -1.34 -11.34 -20.75
C VAL A 116 -0.97 -12.67 -21.38
N GLU A 117 -0.96 -12.71 -22.72
CA GLU A 117 -0.51 -13.89 -23.44
C GLU A 117 1.01 -13.81 -23.63
N GLY A 118 1.66 -14.90 -23.33
CA GLY A 118 3.09 -15.00 -23.58
C GLY A 118 3.90 -15.39 -22.40
#